data_921fad48d9fc1c6628bda56a5f4413cf
#
_entry.id   921fad48d9fc1c6628bda56a5f4413cf
#
_cell.length_a   1.000
_cell.length_b   1.000
_cell.length_c   1.000
_cell.angle_alpha   90.00
_cell.angle_beta   90.00
_cell.angle_gamma   90.00
#
_symmetry.space_group_name_H-M   'P 1'
#
loop_
_entity.id
_entity.type
_entity.pdbx_description
1 polymer ?
#
loop_
_entity_poly.entity_id
_entity_poly.type
_entity_poly.pdbx_seq_one_letter_code
_entity_poly.pdbx_strand_id
1 'polypeptide(L)'
;MKTQSPQMKLRSIFRQMMEDGYYPVFEKTHIQFSIDENVAILEYDEDIVSVRLFFSIDEEAYEVFLEASNSTMLNTYAVKPAILNDMKNIMFSCEFMCDNIRDFKRFLPRSISRLKEALDTHKIEIKKLILAGQMASATIPATEDSIAGIEKRRKIFS
;
A
#
# COMPACT_ATOMS: atom_id res chain seq x y z
N MET A 1 -38.96 -10.85 16.71
CA MET A 1 -37.70 -11.52 16.35
C MET A 1 -36.98 -10.66 15.35
N LYS A 2 -35.84 -10.12 15.73
CA LYS A 2 -34.94 -9.49 14.74
C LYS A 2 -34.37 -10.64 13.90
N THR A 3 -34.78 -10.74 12.65
CA THR A 3 -34.10 -11.57 11.66
C THR A 3 -32.68 -11.03 11.52
N GLN A 4 -31.72 -11.73 12.10
CA GLN A 4 -30.31 -11.42 11.82
C GLN A 4 -30.10 -11.55 10.31
N SER A 5 -29.72 -10.45 9.67
CA SER A 5 -29.28 -10.51 8.29
C SER A 5 -28.17 -11.56 8.17
N PRO A 6 -28.17 -12.40 7.12
CA PRO A 6 -27.09 -13.38 6.96
C PRO A 6 -25.75 -12.67 6.96
N GLN A 7 -24.83 -13.13 7.81
CA GLN A 7 -23.49 -12.58 7.92
C GLN A 7 -22.79 -12.65 6.55
N MET A 8 -22.21 -11.54 6.11
CA MET A 8 -21.43 -11.48 4.88
C MET A 8 -20.27 -12.48 4.95
N LYS A 9 -20.02 -13.19 3.87
CA LYS A 9 -18.93 -14.18 3.76
C LYS A 9 -17.99 -13.82 2.62
N LEU A 10 -16.75 -14.29 2.70
CA LEU A 10 -15.75 -14.08 1.67
C LEU A 10 -16.23 -14.54 0.27
N ARG A 11 -16.99 -15.62 0.20
CA ARG A 11 -17.61 -16.09 -1.07
C ARG A 11 -18.60 -15.09 -1.66
N SER A 12 -19.38 -14.42 -0.83
CA SER A 12 -20.32 -13.37 -1.27
C SER A 12 -19.56 -12.17 -1.83
N ILE A 13 -18.47 -11.81 -1.20
CA ILE A 13 -17.55 -10.76 -1.66
C ILE A 13 -16.97 -11.14 -3.02
N PHE A 14 -16.47 -12.36 -3.15
CA PHE A 14 -15.92 -12.86 -4.40
C PHE A 14 -16.91 -12.79 -5.57
N ARG A 15 -18.15 -13.26 -5.36
CA ARG A 15 -19.21 -13.19 -6.36
C ARG A 15 -19.50 -11.75 -6.79
N GLN A 16 -19.59 -10.85 -5.82
CA GLN A 16 -19.83 -9.44 -6.10
C GLN A 16 -18.67 -8.81 -6.89
N MET A 17 -17.44 -9.13 -6.56
CA MET A 17 -16.27 -8.67 -7.31
C MET A 17 -16.26 -9.21 -8.74
N MET A 18 -16.70 -10.45 -8.95
CA MET A 18 -16.87 -11.03 -10.31
C MET A 18 -17.90 -10.25 -11.12
N GLU A 19 -19.06 -9.99 -10.54
CA GLU A 19 -20.14 -9.21 -11.18
C GLU A 19 -19.68 -7.79 -11.52
N ASP A 20 -18.89 -7.17 -10.66
CA ASP A 20 -18.39 -5.81 -10.84
C ASP A 20 -17.14 -5.72 -11.75
N GLY A 21 -16.66 -6.83 -12.28
CA GLY A 21 -15.61 -6.88 -13.30
C GLY A 21 -14.18 -6.76 -12.78
N TYR A 22 -13.92 -7.14 -11.53
CA TYR A 22 -12.56 -7.12 -10.95
C TYR A 22 -11.71 -8.34 -11.33
N TYR A 23 -12.28 -9.37 -11.92
CA TYR A 23 -11.59 -10.63 -12.27
C TYR A 23 -10.84 -11.26 -11.08
N PRO A 24 -11.49 -11.46 -9.93
CA PRO A 24 -10.84 -11.99 -8.74
C PRO A 24 -10.50 -13.46 -8.86
N VAL A 25 -9.47 -13.89 -8.14
CA VAL A 25 -9.14 -15.29 -7.90
C VAL A 25 -9.41 -15.61 -6.44
N PHE A 26 -10.22 -16.65 -6.19
CA PHE A 26 -10.55 -17.08 -4.84
C PHE A 26 -9.49 -18.03 -4.31
N GLU A 27 -8.80 -17.62 -3.27
CA GLU A 27 -7.94 -18.46 -2.47
C GLU A 27 -8.68 -18.87 -1.18
N LYS A 28 -8.19 -19.86 -0.45
CA LYS A 28 -8.91 -20.41 0.72
C LYS A 28 -9.29 -19.35 1.76
N THR A 29 -8.43 -18.36 1.98
CA THR A 29 -8.54 -17.38 3.07
C THR A 29 -8.60 -15.93 2.58
N HIS A 30 -8.39 -15.71 1.29
CA HIS A 30 -8.34 -14.37 0.72
C HIS A 30 -8.75 -14.38 -0.76
N ILE A 31 -8.95 -13.19 -1.30
CA ILE A 31 -9.22 -12.97 -2.71
C ILE A 31 -8.04 -12.18 -3.29
N GLN A 32 -7.50 -12.67 -4.40
CA GLN A 32 -6.45 -11.97 -5.14
C GLN A 32 -7.05 -11.29 -6.37
N PHE A 33 -6.64 -10.08 -6.64
CA PHE A 33 -7.01 -9.33 -7.84
C PHE A 33 -5.91 -8.33 -8.20
N SER A 34 -6.14 -7.49 -9.20
CA SER A 34 -5.15 -6.50 -9.63
C SER A 34 -5.70 -5.08 -9.49
N ILE A 35 -4.84 -4.18 -9.06
CA ILE A 35 -5.07 -2.74 -9.08
C ILE A 35 -3.92 -2.13 -9.90
N ASP A 36 -4.23 -1.58 -11.09
CA ASP A 36 -3.24 -0.99 -11.99
C ASP A 36 -1.99 -1.89 -12.18
N GLU A 37 -2.22 -3.17 -12.53
CA GLU A 37 -1.19 -4.21 -12.76
C GLU A 37 -0.43 -4.67 -11.49
N ASN A 38 -0.70 -4.09 -10.33
CA ASN A 38 -0.14 -4.54 -9.07
C ASN A 38 -1.03 -5.60 -8.42
N VAL A 39 -0.40 -6.56 -7.75
CA VAL A 39 -1.12 -7.58 -7.00
C VAL A 39 -1.82 -6.97 -5.81
N ALA A 40 -3.10 -7.24 -5.67
CA ALA A 40 -3.90 -6.85 -4.52
C ALA A 40 -4.50 -8.08 -3.84
N ILE A 41 -4.57 -8.04 -2.53
CA ILE A 41 -5.18 -9.08 -1.70
C ILE A 41 -6.28 -8.46 -0.86
N LEU A 42 -7.47 -9.09 -0.91
CA LEU A 42 -8.58 -8.74 -0.05
C LEU A 42 -8.79 -9.85 0.97
N GLU A 43 -8.80 -9.48 2.24
CA GLU A 43 -9.16 -10.33 3.36
C GLU A 43 -10.41 -9.80 4.04
N TYR A 44 -11.18 -10.71 4.61
CA TYR A 44 -12.38 -10.37 5.37
C TYR A 44 -12.41 -11.16 6.68
N ASP A 45 -12.44 -10.46 7.79
CA ASP A 45 -12.50 -11.04 9.12
C ASP A 45 -13.30 -10.14 10.06
N GLU A 46 -14.28 -10.72 10.74
CA GLU A 46 -15.07 -10.04 11.79
C GLU A 46 -15.52 -8.60 11.43
N ASP A 47 -16.20 -8.42 10.31
CA ASP A 47 -16.70 -7.13 9.84
C ASP A 47 -15.63 -6.19 9.27
N ILE A 48 -14.36 -6.60 9.21
CA ILE A 48 -13.29 -5.80 8.62
C ILE A 48 -12.91 -6.35 7.27
N VAL A 49 -12.99 -5.51 6.25
CA VAL A 49 -12.42 -5.75 4.93
C VAL A 49 -11.06 -5.06 4.88
N SER A 50 -10.03 -5.82 4.56
CA SER A 50 -8.67 -5.30 4.36
C SER A 50 -8.27 -5.47 2.90
N VAL A 51 -7.95 -4.37 2.23
CA VAL A 51 -7.43 -4.37 0.87
C VAL A 51 -5.97 -3.98 0.92
N ARG A 52 -5.11 -4.87 0.44
CA ARG A 52 -3.66 -4.71 0.48
C ARG A 52 -3.08 -4.75 -0.92
N LEU A 53 -2.30 -3.74 -1.24
CA LEU A 53 -1.60 -3.60 -2.50
C LEU A 53 -0.11 -3.84 -2.28
N PHE A 54 0.50 -4.71 -3.09
CA PHE A 54 1.91 -5.07 -2.95
C PHE A 54 2.70 -4.67 -4.19
N PHE A 55 3.90 -4.17 -3.96
CA PHE A 55 4.87 -3.94 -5.04
C PHE A 55 6.30 -4.04 -4.52
N SER A 56 7.21 -4.33 -5.45
CA SER A 56 8.62 -4.50 -5.12
C SER A 56 9.31 -3.15 -4.96
N ILE A 57 10.29 -3.12 -4.08
CA ILE A 57 11.19 -1.99 -3.90
C ILE A 57 12.62 -2.39 -4.25
N ASP A 58 13.42 -1.41 -4.66
CA ASP A 58 14.84 -1.59 -4.87
C ASP A 58 15.55 -1.57 -3.50
N GLU A 59 16.26 -2.64 -3.17
CA GLU A 59 17.01 -2.74 -1.90
C GLU A 59 18.04 -1.63 -1.73
N GLU A 60 18.66 -1.21 -2.82
CA GLU A 60 19.64 -0.12 -2.81
C GLU A 60 19.01 1.23 -2.48
N ALA A 61 17.72 1.39 -2.76
CA ALA A 61 16.96 2.60 -2.48
C ALA A 61 16.07 2.48 -1.23
N TYR A 62 16.30 1.51 -0.35
CA TYR A 62 15.48 1.24 0.84
C TYR A 62 15.18 2.50 1.67
N GLU A 63 16.19 3.33 1.94
CA GLU A 63 16.02 4.56 2.72
C GLU A 63 15.11 5.58 2.03
N VAL A 64 15.20 5.69 0.71
CA VAL A 64 14.31 6.54 -0.10
C VAL A 64 12.87 6.05 -0.01
N PHE A 65 12.65 4.74 -0.14
CA PHE A 65 11.32 4.14 -0.01
C PHE A 65 10.74 4.30 1.40
N LEU A 66 11.57 4.16 2.44
CA LEU A 66 11.14 4.36 3.83
C LEU A 66 10.70 5.80 4.07
N GLU A 67 11.48 6.77 3.65
CA GLU A 67 11.16 8.19 3.80
C GLU A 67 9.93 8.58 2.97
N ALA A 68 9.82 8.09 1.73
CA ALA A 68 8.64 8.28 0.89
C ALA A 68 7.38 7.65 1.51
N SER A 69 7.50 6.50 2.15
CA SER A 69 6.39 5.84 2.85
C SER A 69 5.90 6.66 4.03
N ASN A 70 6.78 7.21 4.83
CA ASN A 70 6.43 8.10 5.93
C ASN A 70 5.72 9.37 5.43
N SER A 71 6.23 9.99 4.39
CA SER A 71 5.64 11.17 3.77
C SER A 71 4.25 10.85 3.17
N THR A 72 4.11 9.71 2.51
CA THR A 72 2.83 9.25 1.96
C THR A 72 1.80 9.04 3.06
N MET A 73 2.17 8.42 4.17
CA MET A 73 1.28 8.20 5.30
C MET A 73 0.77 9.52 5.89
N LEU A 74 1.60 10.55 5.94
CA LEU A 74 1.23 11.87 6.45
C LEU A 74 0.34 12.68 5.49
N ASN A 75 0.43 12.40 4.19
CA ASN A 75 -0.23 13.20 3.14
C ASN A 75 -1.42 12.49 2.47
N THR A 76 -1.76 11.28 2.90
CA THR A 76 -2.92 10.52 2.37
C THR A 76 -3.85 10.08 3.49
N TYR A 77 -5.10 9.78 3.11
CA TYR A 77 -6.12 9.34 4.06
C TYR A 77 -6.37 7.84 3.96
N ALA A 78 -6.58 7.20 5.07
CA ALA A 78 -7.04 5.82 5.20
C ALA A 78 -6.10 4.75 4.63
N VAL A 79 -4.88 5.08 4.22
CA VAL A 79 -3.89 4.14 3.68
C VAL A 79 -2.66 4.10 4.57
N LYS A 80 -2.23 2.88 4.89
CA LYS A 80 -1.02 2.62 5.68
C LYS A 80 0.03 1.95 4.80
N PRO A 81 1.14 2.62 4.46
CA PRO A 81 2.27 1.97 3.84
C PRO A 81 3.11 1.24 4.88
N ALA A 82 3.63 0.08 4.51
CA ALA A 82 4.55 -0.68 5.35
C ALA A 82 5.57 -1.41 4.49
N ILE A 83 6.85 -1.25 4.78
CA ILE A 83 7.88 -2.07 4.17
C ILE A 83 7.92 -3.41 4.91
N LEU A 84 7.84 -4.51 4.17
CA LEU A 84 7.81 -5.83 4.75
C LEU A 84 9.18 -6.26 5.29
N ASN A 85 9.19 -7.29 6.14
CA ASN A 85 10.41 -7.77 6.80
C ASN A 85 11.46 -8.31 5.84
N ASP A 86 11.08 -8.68 4.61
CA ASP A 86 12.01 -9.08 3.55
C ASP A 86 12.82 -7.90 2.99
N MET A 87 12.44 -6.66 3.29
CA MET A 87 13.03 -5.42 2.78
C MET A 87 13.01 -5.29 1.25
N LYS A 88 12.20 -6.12 0.57
CA LYS A 88 12.08 -6.20 -0.90
C LYS A 88 10.71 -5.80 -1.39
N ASN A 89 9.73 -5.82 -0.50
CA ASN A 89 8.34 -5.51 -0.82
C ASN A 89 7.78 -4.45 0.11
N ILE A 90 6.91 -3.63 -0.45
CA ILE A 90 6.10 -2.67 0.29
C ILE A 90 4.63 -3.03 0.14
N MET A 91 3.87 -2.83 1.19
CA MET A 91 2.44 -3.05 1.24
C MET A 91 1.74 -1.73 1.55
N PHE A 92 0.74 -1.39 0.76
CA PHE A 92 -0.22 -0.36 1.11
C PHE A 92 -1.51 -1.03 1.53
N SER A 93 -2.05 -0.71 2.67
CA SER A 93 -3.30 -1.27 3.17
C SER A 93 -4.35 -0.21 3.39
N CYS A 94 -5.60 -0.55 3.05
CA CYS A 94 -6.79 0.22 3.35
C CYS A 94 -7.81 -0.71 3.99
N GLU A 95 -8.28 -0.39 5.18
CA GLU A 95 -9.22 -1.21 5.93
C GLU A 95 -10.51 -0.44 6.16
N PHE A 96 -11.64 -1.13 6.08
CA PHE A 96 -12.94 -0.56 6.39
C PHE A 96 -13.85 -1.59 7.06
N MET A 97 -14.74 -1.12 7.92
CA MET A 97 -15.76 -1.93 8.55
C MET A 97 -16.93 -2.12 7.60
N CYS A 98 -17.32 -3.35 7.38
CA CYS A 98 -18.40 -3.69 6.47
C CYS A 98 -18.98 -5.07 6.82
N ASP A 99 -20.28 -5.18 6.95
CA ASP A 99 -20.97 -6.41 7.29
C ASP A 99 -22.01 -6.87 6.25
N ASN A 100 -22.17 -6.11 5.18
CA ASN A 100 -23.14 -6.43 4.13
C ASN A 100 -22.62 -6.06 2.73
N ILE A 101 -23.16 -6.74 1.72
CA ILE A 101 -22.72 -6.59 0.32
C ILE A 101 -23.03 -5.21 -0.26
N ARG A 102 -24.13 -4.58 0.15
CA ARG A 102 -24.50 -3.25 -0.31
C ARG A 102 -23.43 -2.21 0.03
N ASP A 103 -22.96 -2.22 1.27
CA ASP A 103 -21.91 -1.33 1.74
C ASP A 103 -20.56 -1.70 1.13
N PHE A 104 -20.28 -3.00 0.97
CA PHE A 104 -19.09 -3.49 0.28
C PHE A 104 -18.97 -2.92 -1.15
N LYS A 105 -20.04 -3.01 -1.94
CA LYS A 105 -20.09 -2.43 -3.29
C LYS A 105 -19.77 -0.94 -3.32
N ARG A 106 -20.18 -0.24 -2.28
CA ARG A 106 -19.98 1.20 -2.14
C ARG A 106 -18.57 1.55 -1.70
N PHE A 107 -18.00 0.78 -0.76
CA PHE A 107 -16.73 1.11 -0.13
C PHE A 107 -15.52 0.59 -0.90
N LEU A 108 -15.62 -0.54 -1.58
CA LEU A 108 -14.49 -1.11 -2.32
C LEU A 108 -13.92 -0.15 -3.38
N PRO A 109 -14.72 0.46 -4.27
CA PRO A 109 -14.18 1.41 -5.24
C PRO A 109 -13.50 2.62 -4.59
N ARG A 110 -14.02 3.09 -3.48
CA ARG A 110 -13.43 4.19 -2.70
C ARG A 110 -12.08 3.80 -2.10
N SER A 111 -11.98 2.59 -1.55
CA SER A 111 -10.73 2.06 -1.00
C SER A 111 -9.67 1.90 -2.08
N ILE A 112 -10.05 1.39 -3.24
CA ILE A 112 -9.15 1.28 -4.41
C ILE A 112 -8.67 2.66 -4.86
N SER A 113 -9.55 3.66 -4.91
CA SER A 113 -9.17 5.04 -5.25
C SER A 113 -8.16 5.62 -4.25
N ARG A 114 -8.35 5.36 -2.96
CA ARG A 114 -7.39 5.79 -1.92
C ARG A 114 -6.04 5.10 -2.05
N LEU A 115 -6.03 3.81 -2.38
CA LEU A 115 -4.79 3.08 -2.62
C LEU A 115 -4.05 3.62 -3.86
N LYS A 116 -4.75 3.92 -4.94
CA LYS A 116 -4.17 4.53 -6.14
C LYS A 116 -3.60 5.92 -5.85
N GLU A 117 -4.32 6.75 -5.13
CA GLU A 117 -3.87 8.08 -4.69
C GLU A 117 -2.60 7.99 -3.86
N ALA A 118 -2.56 7.05 -2.90
CA ALA A 118 -1.38 6.81 -2.09
C ALA A 118 -0.19 6.32 -2.91
N LEU A 119 -0.42 5.45 -3.88
CA LEU A 119 0.62 4.97 -4.79
C LEU A 119 1.19 6.11 -5.64
N ASP A 120 0.35 6.99 -6.18
CA ASP A 120 0.78 8.15 -6.95
C ASP A 120 1.57 9.14 -6.09
N THR A 121 1.10 9.43 -4.88
CA THR A 121 1.81 10.27 -3.91
C THR A 121 3.19 9.67 -3.57
N HIS A 122 3.26 8.37 -3.34
CA HIS A 122 4.50 7.67 -3.05
C HIS A 122 5.51 7.78 -4.20
N LYS A 123 5.06 7.59 -5.43
CA LYS A 123 5.90 7.76 -6.63
C LYS A 123 6.45 9.18 -6.76
N ILE A 124 5.64 10.19 -6.47
CA ILE A 124 6.05 11.60 -6.48
C ILE A 124 7.10 11.86 -5.40
N GLU A 125 6.88 11.36 -4.19
CA GLU A 125 7.84 11.52 -3.08
C GLU A 125 9.18 10.84 -3.36
N ILE A 126 9.16 9.64 -3.96
CA ILE A 126 10.39 8.94 -4.40
C ILE A 126 11.16 9.80 -5.40
N LYS A 127 10.48 10.33 -6.42
CA LYS A 127 11.11 11.19 -7.43
C LYS A 127 11.73 12.44 -6.82
N LYS A 128 11.04 13.10 -5.89
CA LYS A 128 11.56 14.27 -5.18
C LYS A 128 12.83 13.94 -4.40
N LEU A 129 12.85 12.82 -3.70
CA LEU A 129 14.01 12.39 -2.91
C LEU A 129 15.21 12.02 -3.79
N ILE A 130 14.98 11.35 -4.92
CA ILE A 130 16.03 11.01 -5.89
C ILE A 130 16.61 12.29 -6.48
N LEU A 131 15.79 13.23 -6.92
CA LEU A 131 16.23 14.52 -7.46
C LEU A 131 17.01 15.33 -6.44
N ALA A 132 16.57 15.41 -5.21
CA ALA A 132 17.27 16.09 -4.12
C ALA A 132 18.65 15.47 -3.87
N GLY A 133 18.76 14.14 -3.90
CA GLY A 133 20.03 13.42 -3.79
C GLY A 133 20.97 13.69 -4.96
N GLN A 134 20.46 13.71 -6.18
CA GLN A 134 21.23 14.04 -7.38
C GLN A 134 21.73 15.49 -7.37
N MET A 135 20.88 16.43 -6.99
CA MET A 135 21.27 17.85 -6.88
C MET A 135 22.32 18.07 -5.78
N ALA A 136 22.19 17.41 -4.63
CA ALA A 136 23.17 17.46 -3.56
C ALA A 136 24.53 16.89 -4.02
N SER A 137 24.54 15.82 -4.80
CA SER A 137 25.74 15.21 -5.37
C SER A 137 26.40 16.09 -6.43
N ALA A 138 25.61 16.90 -7.17
CA ALA A 138 26.10 17.80 -8.22
C ALA A 138 26.64 19.13 -7.66
N THR A 139 26.12 19.60 -6.51
CA THR A 139 26.46 20.91 -5.93
C THR A 139 27.52 20.85 -4.84
N ILE A 140 27.76 19.69 -4.25
CA ILE A 140 28.76 19.48 -3.21
C ILE A 140 29.83 18.53 -3.76
N PRO A 141 31.08 19.00 -4.02
CA PRO A 141 32.17 18.06 -4.25
C PRO A 141 32.21 17.10 -3.04
N ALA A 142 32.23 15.78 -3.30
CA ALA A 142 32.21 14.76 -2.27
C ALA A 142 33.37 15.02 -1.28
N THR A 143 33.04 15.66 -0.17
CA THR A 143 33.94 15.82 0.97
C THR A 143 33.78 14.61 1.88
N GLU A 144 34.83 14.19 2.58
CA GLU A 144 34.77 13.09 3.54
C GLU A 144 33.62 13.26 4.55
N ASP A 145 33.27 14.50 4.89
CA ASP A 145 32.18 14.85 5.81
C ASP A 145 30.80 14.52 5.23
N SER A 146 30.56 14.67 3.92
CA SER A 146 29.28 14.29 3.29
C SER A 146 29.14 12.77 3.18
N ILE A 147 30.20 12.03 2.99
CA ILE A 147 30.21 10.55 2.99
C ILE A 147 29.96 10.04 4.41
N ALA A 148 30.60 10.60 5.42
CA ALA A 148 30.39 10.28 6.82
C ALA A 148 28.94 10.55 7.27
N GLY A 149 28.30 11.60 6.76
CA GLY A 149 26.88 11.91 7.00
C GLY A 149 25.93 10.88 6.38
N ILE A 150 26.22 10.39 5.18
CA ILE A 150 25.44 9.34 4.50
C ILE A 150 25.62 7.99 5.23
N GLU A 151 26.82 7.63 5.61
CA GLU A 151 27.09 6.40 6.37
C GLU A 151 26.44 6.43 7.76
N LYS A 152 26.43 7.57 8.45
CA LYS A 152 25.73 7.75 9.72
C LYS A 152 24.22 7.55 9.59
N ARG A 153 23.61 8.07 8.53
CA ARG A 153 22.18 7.84 8.24
C ARG A 153 21.88 6.38 7.95
N ARG A 154 22.73 5.69 7.20
CA ARG A 154 22.61 4.24 6.95
C ARG A 154 22.66 3.43 8.24
N LYS A 155 23.51 3.78 9.20
CA LYS A 155 23.62 3.09 10.50
C LYS A 155 22.42 3.31 11.41
N ILE A 156 21.68 4.42 11.29
CA ILE A 156 20.50 4.72 12.10
C ILE A 156 19.30 3.89 11.61
N PHE A 157 19.23 3.54 10.33
CA PHE A 157 18.13 2.81 9.70
C PHE A 157 18.44 1.34 9.38
N SER A 158 19.61 0.85 9.72
CA SER A 158 20.01 -0.55 9.52
C SER A 158 19.70 -1.44 10.73
#